data_c0c1db35cffc5396c243e9ee2b1fdff3
#
_entry.id   c0c1db35cffc5396c243e9ee2b1fdff3
#
_cell.length_a   1.000
_cell.length_b   1.000
_cell.length_c   1.000
_cell.angle_alpha   90.00
_cell.angle_beta   90.00
_cell.angle_gamma   90.00
#
_symmetry.space_group_name_H-M   'P 1'
#
loop_
_entity.id
_entity.type
_entity.pdbx_description
1 polymer ?
#
loop_
_entity_poly.entity_id
_entity_poly.type
_entity_poly.pdbx_seq_one_letter_code
_entity_poly.pdbx_strand_id
1 'polypeptide(L)' 'MVDKSVLLSIENWEKDYLKTNRSKLTDQQVDILEGRELKSHEGMIFGEMYADWKKQKGFNLK' A
#
# COMPACT_ATOMS: atom_id res chain seq x y z
N MET A 1 7.12 -9.77 19.03
CA MET A 1 6.42 -8.53 19.36
C MET A 1 6.60 -7.53 18.22
N VAL A 2 5.52 -6.88 17.84
CA VAL A 2 5.57 -5.92 16.74
C VAL A 2 5.99 -4.56 17.24
N ASP A 3 6.95 -3.95 16.53
CA ASP A 3 7.43 -2.62 16.86
C ASP A 3 6.30 -1.60 16.61
N LYS A 4 6.25 -0.57 17.44
CA LYS A 4 5.25 0.48 17.32
C LYS A 4 5.35 1.18 15.96
N SER A 5 6.55 1.39 15.46
CA SER A 5 6.73 2.03 14.16
C SER A 5 6.17 1.17 13.03
N VAL A 6 6.23 -0.15 13.16
CA VAL A 6 5.66 -1.06 12.19
C VAL A 6 4.15 -0.97 12.20
N LEU A 7 3.54 -0.87 13.40
CA LEU A 7 2.09 -0.72 13.51
C LEU A 7 1.62 0.58 12.86
N LEU A 8 2.35 1.66 13.06
CA LEU A 8 2.00 2.94 12.43
C LEU A 8 2.12 2.85 10.92
N SER A 9 3.12 2.11 10.43
CA SER A 9 3.29 1.91 9.00
C SER A 9 2.11 1.12 8.42
N ILE A 10 1.63 0.12 9.15
CA ILE A 10 0.47 -0.66 8.70
C ILE A 10 -0.76 0.23 8.57
N GLU A 11 -0.97 1.13 9.51
CA GLU A 11 -2.12 2.03 9.46
C GLU A 11 -2.02 3.06 8.34
N ASN A 12 -0.80 3.38 7.92
CA ASN A 12 -0.55 4.39 6.90
C ASN A 12 0.21 3.82 5.70
N TRP A 13 -0.02 2.55 5.41
CA TRP A 13 0.73 1.87 4.35
C TRP A 13 0.57 2.54 2.99
N GLU A 14 -0.60 3.12 2.73
CA GLU A 14 -0.85 3.76 1.45
C GLU A 14 0.12 4.91 1.21
N LYS A 15 0.30 5.74 2.23
CA LYS A 15 1.22 6.87 2.13
C LYS A 15 2.66 6.41 1.98
N ASP A 16 3.02 5.38 2.73
CA ASP A 16 4.38 4.83 2.67
C ASP A 16 4.66 4.21 1.30
N TYR A 17 3.71 3.43 0.80
CA TYR A 17 3.86 2.79 -0.49
C TYR A 17 3.95 3.83 -1.61
N LEU A 18 3.10 4.84 -1.55
CA LEU A 18 3.12 5.92 -2.52
C LEU A 18 4.47 6.63 -2.53
N LYS A 19 4.97 6.97 -1.36
CA LYS A 19 6.25 7.66 -1.24
C LYS A 19 7.41 6.81 -1.77
N THR A 20 7.41 5.54 -1.43
CA THR A 20 8.51 4.64 -1.77
C THR A 20 8.51 4.27 -3.25
N ASN A 21 7.33 4.13 -3.85
CA ASN A 21 7.22 3.59 -5.20
C ASN A 21 6.66 4.58 -6.21
N ARG A 22 6.61 5.86 -5.87
CA ARG A 22 5.93 6.87 -6.70
C ARG A 22 6.36 6.83 -8.16
N SER A 23 7.64 6.67 -8.41
CA SER A 23 8.16 6.68 -9.77
C SER A 23 7.74 5.45 -10.58
N LYS A 24 7.28 4.41 -9.90
CA LYS A 24 6.86 3.16 -10.54
C LYS A 24 5.35 3.04 -10.68
N LEU A 25 4.59 3.95 -10.05
CA LEU A 25 3.14 3.84 -10.00
C LEU A 25 2.49 4.60 -11.15
N THR A 26 1.36 4.07 -11.61
CA THR A 26 0.54 4.75 -12.60
C THR A 26 -0.29 5.82 -11.91
N ASP A 27 -0.84 6.75 -12.71
CA ASP A 27 -1.70 7.79 -12.17
C ASP A 27 -2.89 7.19 -11.41
N GLN A 28 -3.45 6.09 -11.93
CA GLN A 28 -4.56 5.41 -11.27
C GLN A 28 -4.14 4.88 -9.91
N GLN A 29 -2.97 4.28 -9.82
CA GLN A 29 -2.47 3.74 -8.55
C GLN A 29 -2.22 4.86 -7.54
N VAL A 30 -1.66 5.97 -8.00
CA VAL A 30 -1.42 7.13 -7.14
C VAL A 30 -2.74 7.66 -6.60
N ASP A 31 -3.75 7.80 -7.45
CA ASP A 31 -5.07 8.27 -7.03
C ASP A 31 -5.68 7.37 -5.97
N ILE A 32 -5.57 6.06 -6.16
CA ILE A 32 -6.11 5.09 -5.20
C ILE A 32 -5.42 5.25 -3.84
N LEU A 33 -4.10 5.40 -3.86
CA LEU A 33 -3.32 5.52 -2.62
C LEU A 33 -3.55 6.84 -1.91
N GLU A 34 -3.96 7.86 -2.66
CA GLU A 34 -4.26 9.17 -2.07
C GLU A 34 -5.64 9.22 -1.41
N GLY A 35 -6.36 8.10 -1.43
CA GLY A 35 -7.62 8.01 -0.70
C GLY A 35 -8.84 8.27 -1.53
N ARG A 36 -8.72 8.28 -2.84
CA ARG A 36 -9.85 8.42 -3.74
C ARG A 36 -10.78 7.20 -3.59
N GLU A 37 -12.07 7.43 -3.80
CA GLU A 37 -13.04 6.34 -3.76
C GLU A 37 -12.72 5.29 -4.81
N LEU A 38 -12.74 4.02 -4.40
CA LEU A 38 -12.42 2.92 -5.29
C LEU A 38 -13.61 2.55 -6.17
N LYS A 39 -13.33 2.31 -7.43
CA LYS A 39 -14.32 1.76 -8.34
C LYS A 39 -14.34 0.24 -8.19
N SER A 40 -15.37 -0.40 -8.74
CA SER A 40 -15.59 -1.84 -8.54
C SER A 40 -14.39 -2.70 -8.96
N HIS A 41 -13.67 -2.31 -10.00
CA HIS A 41 -12.52 -3.09 -10.47
C HIS A 41 -11.20 -2.72 -9.78
N GLU A 42 -11.20 -1.65 -9.00
CA GLU A 42 -9.97 -1.17 -8.39
C GLU A 42 -9.63 -1.83 -7.07
N GLY A 43 -10.59 -2.55 -6.50
CA GLY A 43 -10.33 -3.31 -5.28
C GLY A 43 -9.21 -4.33 -5.45
N MET A 44 -9.15 -4.99 -6.59
CA MET A 44 -8.11 -5.95 -6.88
C MET A 44 -6.74 -5.25 -6.98
N ILE A 45 -6.70 -4.10 -7.66
CA ILE A 45 -5.46 -3.33 -7.77
C ILE A 45 -4.99 -2.90 -6.38
N PHE A 46 -5.90 -2.43 -5.56
CA PHE A 46 -5.58 -2.00 -4.20
C PHE A 46 -5.00 -3.16 -3.39
N GLY A 47 -5.63 -4.33 -3.48
CA GLY A 47 -5.16 -5.52 -2.78
C GLY A 47 -3.78 -5.96 -3.23
N GLU A 48 -3.51 -5.86 -4.52
CA GLU A 48 -2.21 -6.22 -5.05
C GLU A 48 -1.12 -5.27 -4.54
N MET A 49 -1.43 -3.99 -4.48
CA MET A 49 -0.48 -3.01 -3.95
C MET A 49 -0.20 -3.26 -2.47
N TYR A 50 -1.23 -3.60 -1.71
CA TYR A 50 -1.07 -3.90 -0.31
C TYR A 50 -0.18 -5.13 -0.12
N ALA A 51 -0.41 -6.17 -0.90
CA ALA A 51 0.40 -7.38 -0.82
C ALA A 51 1.85 -7.09 -1.18
N ASP A 52 2.07 -6.27 -2.21
CA ASP A 52 3.42 -5.89 -2.60
C ASP A 52 4.11 -5.08 -1.52
N TRP A 53 3.38 -4.17 -0.90
CA TRP A 53 3.93 -3.38 0.20
C TRP A 53 4.36 -4.28 1.36
N LYS A 54 3.52 -5.24 1.73
CA LYS A 54 3.87 -6.18 2.80
C LYS A 54 5.14 -6.95 2.46
N LYS A 55 5.25 -7.36 1.21
CA LYS A 55 6.43 -8.09 0.76
C LYS A 55 7.68 -7.23 0.84
N GLN A 56 7.57 -5.96 0.43
CA GLN A 56 8.70 -5.04 0.49
C GLN A 56 9.16 -4.78 1.91
N LYS A 57 8.23 -4.75 2.85
CA LYS A 57 8.54 -4.49 4.26
C LYS A 57 8.96 -5.75 5.00
N GLY A 58 8.89 -6.90 4.36
CA GLY A 58 9.30 -8.13 5.00
C GLY A 58 8.24 -8.78 5.87
N PHE A 59 7.00 -8.36 5.75
CA PHE A 59 5.90 -9.00 6.47
C PHE A 59 5.61 -10.33 5.79
N ASN A 60 6.13 -11.38 6.33
CA ASN A 60 5.92 -12.70 5.77
C ASN A 60 4.79 -13.38 6.52
N LEU A 61 3.63 -13.34 5.93
CA LEU A 61 2.43 -13.90 6.53
C LEU A 61 2.18 -15.28 6.00
N LYS A 62 2.75 -16.19 6.61
CA LYS A 62 2.48 -17.57 6.26
C LYS A 62 1.39 -18.12 7.12
#